data_3499a58f097b584c624c668139aa7023
#
_entry.id   3499a58f097b584c624c668139aa7023
#
_cell.length_a   1.000
_cell.length_b   1.000
_cell.length_c   1.000
_cell.angle_alpha   90.00
_cell.angle_beta   90.00
_cell.angle_gamma   90.00
#
_symmetry.space_group_name_H-M   'P 1'
#
loop_
_entity.id
_entity.type
_entity.pdbx_description
1 polymer ?
#
loop_
_entity_poly.entity_id
_entity_poly.type
_entity_poly.pdbx_seq_one_letter_code
_entity_poly.pdbx_strand_id
1 'polypeptide(L)'
;YLTRSTDRYLSLEERTAIANTKNADLFISIHTNSAKDSRAYGIETYFLNLATDDEAIRVAALENQTSTKNISDLETILNDLMQNAKINESKGLATSVQTSLNGHMRKSYNRIKNKGVKQAPFYVLLGAQMPAILVETSFISNPRECKRLTNQQYQNHLCDGIIKGIRRYIKEINPTALLRNNANAGGSG
;
A
#
# COMPACT_ATOMS: atom_id res chain seq x y z
N TYR A 1 9.49 11.16 1.30
CA TYR A 1 10.68 10.45 1.80
C TYR A 1 10.63 8.99 1.39
N LEU A 2 11.79 8.40 1.04
CA LEU A 2 11.97 6.96 0.92
C LEU A 2 12.57 6.44 2.22
N THR A 3 12.10 5.30 2.71
CA THR A 3 12.67 4.66 3.91
C THR A 3 14.07 4.12 3.64
N ARG A 4 14.38 3.76 2.38
CA ARG A 4 15.71 3.37 1.90
C ARG A 4 15.86 3.74 0.42
N SER A 5 17.10 4.05 0.00
CA SER A 5 17.47 4.35 -1.38
C SER A 5 18.47 3.36 -1.98
N THR A 6 18.88 2.38 -1.18
CA THR A 6 19.81 1.31 -1.57
C THR A 6 19.25 -0.03 -1.11
N ASP A 7 19.78 -1.13 -1.62
CA ASP A 7 19.42 -2.49 -1.19
C ASP A 7 20.02 -2.82 0.18
N ARG A 8 19.42 -2.25 1.22
CA ARG A 8 19.74 -2.53 2.63
C ARG A 8 18.52 -3.06 3.36
N TYR A 9 18.74 -3.94 4.30
CA TYR A 9 17.67 -4.41 5.18
C TYR A 9 17.23 -3.29 6.14
N LEU A 10 15.93 -3.16 6.32
CA LEU A 10 15.27 -2.41 7.40
C LEU A 10 14.17 -3.30 7.95
N SER A 11 14.09 -3.42 9.25
CA SER A 11 12.98 -4.15 9.89
C SER A 11 11.63 -3.48 9.57
N LEU A 12 10.54 -4.20 9.79
CA LEU A 12 9.21 -3.65 9.50
C LEU A 12 8.91 -2.45 10.39
N GLU A 13 9.31 -2.52 11.65
CA GLU A 13 9.15 -1.47 12.66
C GLU A 13 10.01 -0.23 12.34
N GLU A 14 11.23 -0.42 11.85
CA GLU A 14 12.09 0.70 11.44
C GLU A 14 11.46 1.54 10.32
N ARG A 15 10.71 0.92 9.41
CA ARG A 15 10.07 1.64 8.30
C ARG A 15 8.98 2.59 8.79
N THR A 16 8.12 2.16 9.72
CA THR A 16 7.11 3.03 10.34
C THR A 16 7.72 4.04 11.30
N ALA A 17 8.78 3.67 12.04
CA ALA A 17 9.51 4.59 12.91
C ALA A 17 10.12 5.77 12.12
N ILE A 18 10.66 5.52 10.92
CA ILE A 18 11.14 6.59 10.03
C ILE A 18 9.99 7.53 9.64
N ALA A 19 8.82 7.01 9.28
CA ALA A 19 7.67 7.83 8.91
C ALA A 19 7.19 8.67 10.09
N ASN A 20 7.08 8.09 11.28
CA ASN A 20 6.69 8.78 12.52
C ASN A 20 7.69 9.90 12.86
N THR A 21 9.00 9.60 12.84
CA THR A 21 10.07 10.59 13.12
C THR A 21 10.07 11.77 12.13
N LYS A 22 9.64 11.52 10.89
CA LYS A 22 9.51 12.55 9.85
C LYS A 22 8.19 13.31 9.90
N ASN A 23 7.30 12.99 10.87
CA ASN A 23 5.95 13.51 10.92
C ASN A 23 5.25 13.40 9.55
N ALA A 24 5.37 12.23 8.90
CA ALA A 24 4.81 12.02 7.58
C ALA A 24 3.26 12.04 7.65
N ASP A 25 2.63 12.63 6.63
CA ASP A 25 1.15 12.70 6.54
C ASP A 25 0.54 11.38 6.10
N LEU A 26 1.29 10.58 5.35
CA LEU A 26 0.85 9.28 4.81
C LEU A 26 2.04 8.29 4.81
N PHE A 27 1.73 7.01 5.01
CA PHE A 27 2.69 5.92 4.84
C PHE A 27 2.21 4.93 3.79
N ILE A 28 3.03 4.70 2.75
CA ILE A 28 2.70 3.79 1.65
C ILE A 28 3.79 2.73 1.56
N SER A 29 3.44 1.49 1.86
CA SER A 29 4.30 0.32 1.65
C SER A 29 3.99 -0.29 0.28
N ILE A 30 5.01 -0.46 -0.58
CA ILE A 30 4.84 -0.97 -1.95
C ILE A 30 5.48 -2.33 -2.04
N HIS A 31 4.69 -3.31 -2.42
CA HIS A 31 5.05 -4.73 -2.48
C HIS A 31 4.70 -5.37 -3.83
N THR A 32 5.19 -6.58 -4.02
CA THR A 32 4.81 -7.48 -5.11
C THR A 32 4.39 -8.82 -4.51
N ASN A 33 3.13 -9.16 -4.68
CA ASN A 33 2.53 -10.37 -4.11
C ASN A 33 3.15 -11.65 -4.68
N SER A 34 3.02 -12.74 -3.95
CA SER A 34 3.37 -14.08 -4.40
C SER A 34 2.29 -15.09 -4.02
N ALA A 35 1.98 -16.02 -4.91
CA ALA A 35 1.02 -17.09 -4.68
C ALA A 35 1.59 -18.44 -5.14
N LYS A 36 1.13 -19.54 -4.50
CA LYS A 36 1.47 -20.91 -4.95
C LYS A 36 0.98 -21.18 -6.37
N ASP A 37 -0.22 -20.69 -6.72
CA ASP A 37 -0.74 -20.76 -8.08
C ASP A 37 -0.13 -19.63 -8.91
N SER A 38 0.75 -19.96 -9.83
CA SER A 38 1.39 -19.01 -10.76
C SER A 38 0.42 -18.32 -11.73
N ARG A 39 -0.86 -18.75 -11.78
CA ARG A 39 -1.90 -18.09 -12.55
C ARG A 39 -2.52 -16.90 -11.81
N ALA A 40 -2.28 -16.77 -10.50
CA ALA A 40 -2.72 -15.60 -9.73
C ALA A 40 -2.13 -14.32 -10.30
N TYR A 41 -2.94 -13.25 -10.40
CA TYR A 41 -2.53 -11.96 -10.93
C TYR A 41 -3.45 -10.83 -10.47
N GLY A 42 -2.97 -9.60 -10.55
CA GLY A 42 -3.77 -8.42 -10.27
C GLY A 42 -3.17 -7.50 -9.22
N ILE A 43 -3.94 -6.49 -8.86
CA ILE A 43 -3.57 -5.42 -7.93
C ILE A 43 -4.54 -5.44 -6.76
N GLU A 44 -4.02 -5.36 -5.54
CA GLU A 44 -4.80 -5.23 -4.31
C GLU A 44 -4.15 -4.24 -3.35
N THR A 45 -4.93 -3.59 -2.52
CA THR A 45 -4.43 -2.65 -1.52
C THR A 45 -4.97 -3.02 -0.15
N TYR A 46 -4.09 -3.05 0.83
CA TYR A 46 -4.41 -3.41 2.19
C TYR A 46 -4.31 -2.22 3.14
N PHE A 47 -5.14 -2.21 4.16
CA PHE A 47 -4.99 -1.38 5.35
C PHE A 47 -4.96 -2.26 6.60
N LEU A 48 -4.44 -1.72 7.70
CA LEU A 48 -4.32 -2.44 8.96
C LEU A 48 -5.69 -2.69 9.57
N ASN A 49 -6.05 -3.95 9.77
CA ASN A 49 -7.20 -4.42 10.55
C ASN A 49 -7.11 -5.94 10.70
N LEU A 50 -8.07 -6.56 11.42
CA LEU A 50 -8.22 -8.01 11.42
C LEU A 50 -8.54 -8.51 10.01
N ALA A 51 -7.97 -9.64 9.64
CA ALA A 51 -8.21 -10.23 8.33
C ALA A 51 -9.64 -10.76 8.23
N THR A 52 -10.22 -10.66 7.03
CA THR A 52 -11.60 -11.12 6.75
C THR A 52 -11.66 -12.40 5.92
N ASP A 53 -10.53 -12.84 5.39
CA ASP A 53 -10.43 -14.05 4.57
C ASP A 53 -9.05 -14.69 4.65
N ASP A 54 -8.97 -15.99 4.35
CA ASP A 54 -7.73 -16.78 4.42
C ASP A 54 -6.64 -16.28 3.45
N GLU A 55 -7.02 -15.67 2.33
CA GLU A 55 -6.05 -15.10 1.39
C GLU A 55 -5.34 -13.90 2.03
N ALA A 56 -6.08 -13.04 2.72
CA ALA A 56 -5.52 -11.89 3.43
C ALA A 56 -4.59 -12.32 4.58
N ILE A 57 -4.99 -13.36 5.34
CA ILE A 57 -4.14 -13.98 6.38
C ILE A 57 -2.84 -14.52 5.77
N ARG A 58 -2.92 -15.22 4.65
CA ARG A 58 -1.76 -15.77 3.95
C ARG A 58 -0.79 -14.67 3.47
N VAL A 59 -1.32 -13.60 2.89
CA VAL A 59 -0.48 -12.48 2.43
C VAL A 59 0.18 -11.79 3.61
N ALA A 60 -0.57 -11.52 4.69
CA ALA A 60 -0.01 -10.93 5.90
C ALA A 60 1.07 -11.82 6.54
N ALA A 61 0.86 -13.14 6.59
CA ALA A 61 1.85 -14.07 7.11
C ALA A 61 3.16 -14.04 6.30
N LEU A 62 3.05 -13.96 4.97
CA LEU A 62 4.20 -13.87 4.07
C LEU A 62 4.99 -12.57 4.31
N GLU A 63 4.30 -11.42 4.33
CA GLU A 63 4.92 -10.11 4.51
C GLU A 63 5.47 -9.90 5.92
N ASN A 64 4.81 -10.46 6.93
CA ASN A 64 5.29 -10.44 8.32
C ASN A 64 6.39 -11.48 8.60
N GLN A 65 6.74 -12.31 7.61
CA GLN A 65 7.72 -13.41 7.76
C GLN A 65 7.36 -14.37 8.91
N THR A 66 6.09 -14.73 9.03
CA THR A 66 5.55 -15.56 10.11
C THR A 66 4.56 -16.60 9.57
N SER A 67 4.03 -17.46 10.43
CA SER A 67 3.01 -18.44 10.03
C SER A 67 1.59 -17.86 10.06
N THR A 68 0.69 -18.44 9.28
CA THR A 68 -0.74 -18.07 9.32
C THR A 68 -1.35 -18.33 10.69
N LYS A 69 -0.90 -19.36 11.41
CA LYS A 69 -1.33 -19.65 12.78
C LYS A 69 -0.95 -18.51 13.73
N ASN A 70 0.30 -18.04 13.66
CA ASN A 70 0.75 -16.93 14.51
C ASN A 70 -0.01 -15.64 14.23
N ILE A 71 -0.42 -15.38 13.00
CA ILE A 71 -1.29 -14.23 12.65
C ILE A 71 -2.62 -14.33 13.39
N SER A 72 -3.27 -15.50 13.34
CA SER A 72 -4.56 -15.73 14.04
C SER A 72 -4.42 -15.65 15.56
N ASP A 73 -3.33 -16.16 16.13
CA ASP A 73 -3.08 -16.13 17.58
C ASP A 73 -2.82 -14.68 18.06
N LEU A 74 -2.25 -13.83 17.22
CA LEU A 74 -1.97 -12.41 17.51
C LEU A 74 -3.19 -11.49 17.35
N GLU A 75 -4.27 -11.93 16.73
CA GLU A 75 -5.46 -11.10 16.52
C GLU A 75 -6.02 -10.53 17.82
N THR A 76 -5.94 -11.29 18.92
CA THR A 76 -6.39 -10.84 20.24
C THR A 76 -5.52 -9.71 20.80
N ILE A 77 -4.21 -9.75 20.56
CA ILE A 77 -3.24 -8.74 21.02
C ILE A 77 -3.30 -7.50 20.13
N LEU A 78 -3.58 -7.69 18.84
CA LEU A 78 -3.66 -6.61 17.86
C LEU A 78 -4.83 -5.65 18.10
N ASN A 79 -5.93 -6.13 18.70
CA ASN A 79 -7.08 -5.27 19.01
C ASN A 79 -6.70 -4.05 19.85
N ASP A 80 -5.86 -4.22 20.86
CA ASP A 80 -5.42 -3.10 21.71
C ASP A 80 -4.46 -2.15 20.96
N LEU A 81 -3.62 -2.67 20.11
CA LEU A 81 -2.67 -1.89 19.29
C LEU A 81 -3.37 -1.11 18.17
N MET A 82 -4.48 -1.64 17.66
CA MET A 82 -5.25 -0.99 16.59
C MET A 82 -6.12 0.17 17.06
N GLN A 83 -6.41 0.29 18.37
CA GLN A 83 -7.23 1.39 18.91
C GLN A 83 -6.66 2.78 18.57
N ASN A 84 -5.34 2.89 18.40
CA ASN A 84 -4.65 4.14 18.04
C ASN A 84 -4.36 4.26 16.54
N ALA A 85 -4.70 3.27 15.73
CA ALA A 85 -4.45 3.29 14.31
C ALA A 85 -5.51 4.11 13.57
N LYS A 86 -5.08 4.83 12.55
CA LYS A 86 -5.97 5.61 11.67
C LYS A 86 -6.67 4.71 10.64
N ILE A 87 -7.48 3.75 11.14
CA ILE A 87 -8.07 2.68 10.31
C ILE A 87 -9.03 3.24 9.26
N ASN A 88 -9.93 4.14 9.64
CA ASN A 88 -10.91 4.70 8.73
C ASN A 88 -10.26 5.57 7.65
N GLU A 89 -9.29 6.39 8.03
CA GLU A 89 -8.50 7.21 7.11
C GLU A 89 -7.65 6.33 6.18
N SER A 90 -7.04 5.27 6.71
CA SER A 90 -6.28 4.29 5.92
C SER A 90 -7.18 3.56 4.91
N LYS A 91 -8.40 3.18 5.29
CA LYS A 91 -9.40 2.59 4.39
C LYS A 91 -9.78 3.55 3.25
N GLY A 92 -9.98 4.84 3.55
CA GLY A 92 -10.24 5.89 2.56
C GLY A 92 -9.09 6.04 1.58
N LEU A 93 -7.85 6.11 2.10
CA LEU A 93 -6.63 6.17 1.30
C LEU A 93 -6.48 4.92 0.41
N ALA A 94 -6.66 3.71 0.97
CA ALA A 94 -6.60 2.46 0.23
C ALA A 94 -7.61 2.44 -0.92
N THR A 95 -8.84 2.90 -0.68
CA THR A 95 -9.91 2.93 -1.70
C THR A 95 -9.55 3.89 -2.84
N SER A 96 -9.04 5.07 -2.53
CA SER A 96 -8.65 6.09 -3.52
C SER A 96 -7.45 5.62 -4.35
N VAL A 97 -6.45 4.98 -3.69
CA VAL A 97 -5.27 4.41 -4.37
C VAL A 97 -5.66 3.23 -5.24
N GLN A 98 -6.39 2.24 -4.71
CA GLN A 98 -6.80 1.05 -5.47
C GLN A 98 -7.59 1.41 -6.72
N THR A 99 -8.57 2.30 -6.58
CA THR A 99 -9.42 2.74 -7.70
C THR A 99 -8.60 3.44 -8.78
N SER A 100 -7.76 4.39 -8.38
CA SER A 100 -6.96 5.19 -9.30
C SER A 100 -5.87 4.36 -9.99
N LEU A 101 -5.17 3.52 -9.24
CA LEU A 101 -4.12 2.65 -9.75
C LEU A 101 -4.70 1.64 -10.76
N ASN A 102 -5.75 0.91 -10.37
CA ASN A 102 -6.38 -0.05 -11.27
C ASN A 102 -6.92 0.63 -12.55
N GLY A 103 -7.60 1.76 -12.41
CA GLY A 103 -8.12 2.52 -13.56
C GLY A 103 -7.01 3.04 -14.47
N HIS A 104 -5.88 3.48 -13.90
CA HIS A 104 -4.73 3.95 -14.68
C HIS A 104 -4.05 2.81 -15.44
N MET A 105 -3.78 1.68 -14.76
CA MET A 105 -3.11 0.53 -15.37
C MET A 105 -3.93 -0.11 -16.50
N ARG A 106 -5.25 -0.18 -16.36
CA ARG A 106 -6.16 -0.74 -17.38
C ARG A 106 -6.19 0.05 -18.68
N LYS A 107 -5.75 1.31 -18.69
CA LYS A 107 -5.65 2.11 -19.92
C LYS A 107 -4.51 1.64 -20.83
N SER A 108 -3.43 1.15 -20.24
CA SER A 108 -2.20 0.80 -20.97
C SER A 108 -1.93 -0.71 -21.01
N TYR A 109 -2.58 -1.50 -20.16
CA TYR A 109 -2.29 -2.93 -20.04
C TYR A 109 -3.56 -3.77 -20.01
N ASN A 110 -3.58 -4.81 -20.86
CA ASN A 110 -4.61 -5.85 -20.81
C ASN A 110 -4.41 -6.77 -19.59
N ARG A 111 -5.50 -7.40 -19.14
CA ARG A 111 -5.48 -8.38 -18.05
C ARG A 111 -4.92 -7.79 -16.74
N ILE A 112 -5.38 -6.62 -16.37
CA ILE A 112 -5.24 -6.07 -15.02
C ILE A 112 -6.48 -6.46 -14.23
N LYS A 113 -6.31 -7.30 -13.21
CA LYS A 113 -7.39 -7.72 -12.31
C LYS A 113 -7.41 -6.80 -11.10
N ASN A 114 -8.54 -6.18 -10.85
CA ASN A 114 -8.80 -5.46 -9.61
C ASN A 114 -9.20 -6.46 -8.54
N LYS A 115 -8.34 -6.71 -7.56
CA LYS A 115 -8.62 -7.59 -6.41
C LYS A 115 -9.22 -6.82 -5.24
N GLY A 116 -9.32 -5.48 -5.37
CA GLY A 116 -10.00 -4.61 -4.41
C GLY A 116 -9.15 -4.16 -3.23
N VAL A 117 -9.85 -3.54 -2.28
CA VAL A 117 -9.30 -3.17 -0.99
C VAL A 117 -9.59 -4.28 0.00
N LYS A 118 -8.58 -4.67 0.75
CA LYS A 118 -8.63 -5.71 1.78
C LYS A 118 -8.06 -5.21 3.10
N GLN A 119 -8.16 -6.00 4.12
CA GLN A 119 -7.60 -5.69 5.43
C GLN A 119 -6.87 -6.91 5.99
N ALA A 120 -5.76 -6.68 6.68
CA ALA A 120 -5.02 -7.71 7.38
C ALA A 120 -4.02 -7.09 8.38
N PRO A 121 -3.53 -7.85 9.36
CA PRO A 121 -2.60 -7.39 10.38
C PRO A 121 -1.15 -7.34 9.86
N PHE A 122 -0.85 -6.39 9.00
CA PHE A 122 0.51 -6.17 8.49
C PHE A 122 1.37 -5.44 9.52
N TYR A 123 2.47 -6.06 9.94
CA TYR A 123 3.40 -5.49 10.92
C TYR A 123 4.03 -4.20 10.42
N VAL A 124 4.30 -4.08 9.12
CA VAL A 124 4.83 -2.85 8.52
C VAL A 124 3.88 -1.65 8.63
N LEU A 125 2.59 -1.86 8.90
CA LEU A 125 1.61 -0.80 9.11
C LEU A 125 1.34 -0.56 10.62
N LEU A 126 1.76 -1.50 11.47
CA LEU A 126 1.58 -1.40 12.91
C LEU A 126 2.45 -0.29 13.48
N GLY A 127 1.89 0.53 14.35
CA GLY A 127 2.58 1.67 14.94
C GLY A 127 2.67 2.93 14.05
N ALA A 128 2.11 2.91 12.84
CA ALA A 128 1.98 4.12 12.03
C ALA A 128 1.01 5.11 12.67
N GLN A 129 1.46 6.36 12.89
CA GLN A 129 0.67 7.44 13.49
C GLN A 129 -0.11 8.25 12.45
N MET A 130 -0.02 7.90 11.19
CA MET A 130 -0.69 8.50 10.04
C MET A 130 -1.49 7.45 9.27
N PRO A 131 -2.36 7.83 8.32
CA PRO A 131 -2.99 6.88 7.42
C PRO A 131 -1.93 6.05 6.67
N ALA A 132 -2.06 4.71 6.74
CA ALA A 132 -1.05 3.78 6.27
C ALA A 132 -1.67 2.64 5.46
N ILE A 133 -1.07 2.33 4.31
CA ILE A 133 -1.52 1.27 3.40
C ILE A 133 -0.35 0.44 2.86
N LEU A 134 -0.66 -0.79 2.45
CA LEU A 134 0.24 -1.65 1.69
C LEU A 134 -0.39 -1.93 0.33
N VAL A 135 0.37 -1.70 -0.74
CA VAL A 135 -0.08 -1.87 -2.13
C VAL A 135 0.65 -3.04 -2.75
N GLU A 136 -0.09 -4.08 -3.09
CA GLU A 136 0.37 -5.21 -3.89
C GLU A 136 0.18 -4.88 -5.37
N THR A 137 1.26 -4.52 -6.03
CA THR A 137 1.22 -3.95 -7.38
C THR A 137 1.05 -4.98 -8.49
N SER A 138 1.46 -6.21 -8.25
CA SER A 138 1.43 -7.36 -9.17
C SER A 138 1.82 -8.62 -8.43
N PHE A 139 1.74 -9.78 -9.09
CA PHE A 139 2.20 -11.06 -8.56
C PHE A 139 3.54 -11.45 -9.19
N ILE A 140 4.63 -11.45 -8.41
CA ILE A 140 5.96 -11.87 -8.89
C ILE A 140 5.99 -13.35 -9.28
N SER A 141 5.13 -14.17 -8.67
CA SER A 141 4.94 -15.58 -9.02
C SER A 141 4.26 -15.80 -10.38
N ASN A 142 3.65 -14.77 -10.97
CA ASN A 142 3.03 -14.85 -12.29
C ASN A 142 4.05 -14.45 -13.39
N PRO A 143 4.39 -15.33 -14.35
CA PRO A 143 5.45 -15.05 -15.33
C PRO A 143 5.23 -13.77 -16.15
N ARG A 144 3.96 -13.47 -16.51
CA ARG A 144 3.61 -12.24 -17.25
C ARG A 144 3.81 -10.99 -16.39
N GLU A 145 3.32 -11.01 -15.15
CA GLU A 145 3.45 -9.86 -14.24
C GLU A 145 4.89 -9.67 -13.79
N CYS A 146 5.62 -10.75 -13.52
CA CYS A 146 7.05 -10.71 -13.24
C CYS A 146 7.83 -10.02 -14.37
N LYS A 147 7.56 -10.38 -15.64
CA LYS A 147 8.17 -9.70 -16.79
C LYS A 147 7.79 -8.22 -16.89
N ARG A 148 6.56 -7.84 -16.51
CA ARG A 148 6.13 -6.43 -16.48
C ARG A 148 6.85 -5.65 -15.38
N LEU A 149 7.04 -6.25 -14.22
CA LEU A 149 7.71 -5.63 -13.07
C LEU A 149 9.17 -5.24 -13.36
N THR A 150 9.85 -5.91 -14.30
CA THR A 150 11.21 -5.53 -14.74
C THR A 150 11.21 -4.43 -15.81
N ASN A 151 10.05 -3.97 -16.28
CA ASN A 151 9.93 -2.92 -17.29
C ASN A 151 9.75 -1.55 -16.63
N GLN A 152 10.66 -0.60 -16.91
CA GLN A 152 10.64 0.76 -16.33
C GLN A 152 9.34 1.51 -16.63
N GLN A 153 8.78 1.38 -17.83
CA GLN A 153 7.52 2.05 -18.18
C GLN A 153 6.34 1.50 -17.36
N TYR A 154 6.32 0.20 -17.09
CA TYR A 154 5.32 -0.42 -16.22
C TYR A 154 5.43 0.11 -14.78
N GLN A 155 6.66 0.19 -14.25
CA GLN A 155 6.92 0.76 -12.93
C GLN A 155 6.48 2.24 -12.84
N ASN A 156 6.79 3.05 -13.86
CA ASN A 156 6.35 4.44 -13.93
C ASN A 156 4.82 4.56 -13.91
N HIS A 157 4.12 3.73 -14.69
CA HIS A 157 2.64 3.72 -14.68
C HIS A 157 2.07 3.28 -13.32
N LEU A 158 2.72 2.33 -12.62
CA LEU A 158 2.33 1.98 -11.25
C LEU A 158 2.45 3.19 -10.31
N CYS A 159 3.61 3.86 -10.34
CA CYS A 159 3.84 5.08 -9.54
C CYS A 159 2.82 6.17 -9.86
N ASP A 160 2.57 6.45 -11.14
CA ASP A 160 1.58 7.44 -11.57
C ASP A 160 0.16 7.12 -11.07
N GLY A 161 -0.21 5.85 -11.12
CA GLY A 161 -1.50 5.38 -10.61
C GLY A 161 -1.64 5.57 -9.10
N ILE A 162 -0.59 5.24 -8.34
CA ILE A 162 -0.54 5.45 -6.88
C ILE A 162 -0.61 6.94 -6.56
N ILE A 163 0.20 7.78 -7.21
CA ILE A 163 0.21 9.24 -7.01
C ILE A 163 -1.16 9.84 -7.30
N LYS A 164 -1.84 9.42 -8.37
CA LYS A 164 -3.21 9.85 -8.68
C LYS A 164 -4.18 9.51 -7.55
N GLY A 165 -4.04 8.33 -6.96
CA GLY A 165 -4.86 7.89 -5.83
C GLY A 165 -4.61 8.72 -4.57
N ILE A 166 -3.34 8.99 -4.26
CA ILE A 166 -2.96 9.85 -3.13
C ILE A 166 -3.51 11.27 -3.31
N ARG A 167 -3.34 11.87 -4.49
CA ARG A 167 -3.88 13.21 -4.80
C ARG A 167 -5.40 13.26 -4.69
N ARG A 168 -6.08 12.20 -5.14
CA ARG A 168 -7.53 12.07 -4.98
C ARG A 168 -7.93 12.05 -3.51
N TYR A 169 -7.28 11.22 -2.69
CA TYR A 169 -7.54 11.14 -1.26
C TYR A 169 -7.32 12.48 -0.56
N ILE A 170 -6.19 13.16 -0.82
CA ILE A 170 -5.91 14.48 -0.24
C ILE A 170 -7.00 15.49 -0.60
N LYS A 171 -7.47 15.49 -1.86
CA LYS A 171 -8.55 16.38 -2.30
C LYS A 171 -9.89 16.06 -1.63
N GLU A 172 -10.17 14.79 -1.34
CA GLU A 172 -11.39 14.36 -0.64
C GLU A 172 -11.40 14.80 0.83
N ILE A 173 -10.26 14.71 1.54
CA ILE A 173 -10.16 15.11 2.96
C ILE A 173 -9.89 16.60 3.16
N ASN A 174 -9.24 17.25 2.21
CA ASN A 174 -8.94 18.69 2.25
C ASN A 174 -8.99 19.29 0.83
N PRO A 175 -10.16 19.73 0.37
CA PRO A 175 -10.36 20.25 -0.98
C PRO A 175 -9.46 21.44 -1.35
N THR A 176 -8.97 22.19 -0.37
CA THR A 176 -8.14 23.40 -0.59
C THR A 176 -6.63 23.11 -0.52
N ALA A 177 -6.20 21.95 -0.04
CA ALA A 177 -4.78 21.62 0.17
C ALA A 177 -3.96 21.68 -1.11
N LEU A 178 -4.51 21.24 -2.25
CA LEU A 178 -3.81 21.22 -3.54
C LEU A 178 -3.83 22.59 -4.26
N LEU A 179 -4.68 23.53 -3.87
CA LEU A 179 -4.74 24.86 -4.46
C LEU A 179 -3.58 25.74 -3.97
N ARG A 180 -3.13 25.57 -2.74
CA ARG A 180 -2.01 26.35 -2.15
C ARG A 180 -0.66 26.06 -2.81
N ASN A 181 -0.43 24.84 -3.29
CA ASN A 181 0.82 24.45 -3.93
C ASN A 181 0.99 25.04 -5.35
N ASN A 182 -0.10 25.34 -6.05
CA ASN A 182 -0.04 25.99 -7.36
C ASN A 182 0.20 27.51 -7.27
N ALA A 183 -0.20 28.15 -6.18
CA ALA A 183 0.04 29.58 -5.96
C ALA A 183 1.52 29.90 -5.65
N ASN A 184 2.24 28.98 -4.99
CA ASN A 184 3.66 29.15 -4.65
C ASN A 184 4.62 28.76 -5.79
N ALA A 185 4.16 28.06 -6.82
CA ALA A 185 4.97 27.70 -7.98
C ALA A 185 4.96 28.77 -9.11
N GLY A 186 4.10 29.78 -9.00
CA GLY A 186 3.93 30.85 -10.00
C GLY A 186 4.59 32.18 -9.63
N GLY A 187 5.35 32.26 -8.54
CA GLY A 187 5.88 33.50 -8.00
C GLY A 187 7.42 33.65 -8.03
N SER A 188 8.07 33.16 -9.07
CA SER A 188 9.48 33.49 -9.37
C SER A 188 9.64 33.69 -10.89
N GLY A 189 9.27 34.86 -11.32
CA GLY A 189 9.60 35.43 -12.60
C GLY A 189 10.28 36.74 -12.36
#